data_ab318d9759a06cecfc4e0c999ad36714
#
_entry.id   ab318d9759a06cecfc4e0c999ad36714
#
_cell.length_a   1.000
_cell.length_b   1.000
_cell.length_c   1.000
_cell.angle_alpha   90.00
_cell.angle_beta   90.00
_cell.angle_gamma   90.00
#
_symmetry.space_group_name_H-M   'P 1'
#
loop_
_entity.id
_entity.type
_entity.pdbx_description
1 polymer ?
#
loop_
_entity_poly.entity_id
_entity_poly.type
_entity_poly.pdbx_seq_one_letter_code
_entity_poly.pdbx_strand_id
1 'polypeptide(L)'
;MDIKKIKFARTVYAERQLAKLCPNNKINEIGKLLSNPDFIKQTDSLFQVFDIMHRAYEMRAKFDDPDNFEPVEFSKEMFECLTDTELEEMTNLAFENFEKDGRTEIETQKKKEEVSKETNESI
;
A
#
# COMPACT_ATOMS: atom_id res chain seq x y z
N MET A 1 13.70 -1.21 16.55
CA MET A 1 13.16 -1.63 15.23
C MET A 1 13.11 -0.44 14.32
N ASP A 2 13.65 -0.58 13.11
CA ASP A 2 13.70 0.55 12.18
C ASP A 2 12.63 0.38 11.12
N ILE A 3 11.50 1.02 11.29
CA ILE A 3 10.38 0.86 10.37
C ILE A 3 10.65 1.52 9.03
N LYS A 4 11.64 2.40 8.95
CA LYS A 4 11.95 3.06 7.69
C LYS A 4 12.58 2.14 6.66
N LYS A 5 13.08 1.00 7.11
CA LYS A 5 13.62 0.02 6.21
C LYS A 5 12.53 -0.81 5.55
N ILE A 6 11.33 -0.77 6.10
CA ILE A 6 10.22 -1.52 5.54
C ILE A 6 9.61 -0.66 4.45
N LYS A 7 9.82 -1.05 3.20
CA LYS A 7 9.37 -0.30 2.05
C LYS A 7 8.16 -0.95 1.41
N PHE A 8 7.40 -0.18 0.68
CA PHE A 8 6.16 -0.63 0.06
C PHE A 8 6.14 -0.26 -1.41
N ALA A 9 5.43 -1.05 -2.21
CA ALA A 9 5.23 -0.74 -3.61
C ALA A 9 3.84 -1.20 -4.02
N ARG A 10 3.27 -0.52 -5.00
CA ARG A 10 1.98 -0.90 -5.54
C ARG A 10 2.19 -1.40 -6.96
N THR A 11 2.38 -2.70 -7.09
CA THR A 11 2.62 -3.37 -8.35
C THR A 11 1.37 -4.14 -8.76
N VAL A 12 1.40 -4.75 -9.93
CA VAL A 12 0.30 -5.62 -10.36
C VAL A 12 0.10 -6.74 -9.35
N TYR A 13 1.22 -7.30 -8.84
CA TYR A 13 1.12 -8.33 -7.81
C TYR A 13 0.35 -7.80 -6.60
N ALA A 14 0.73 -6.61 -6.12
CA ALA A 14 0.07 -6.03 -4.96
C ALA A 14 -1.41 -5.82 -5.22
N GLU A 15 -1.75 -5.26 -6.38
CA GLU A 15 -3.14 -4.99 -6.68
C GLU A 15 -3.98 -6.25 -6.77
N ARG A 16 -3.41 -7.30 -7.35
CA ARG A 16 -4.13 -8.57 -7.43
C ARG A 16 -4.35 -9.18 -6.05
N GLN A 17 -3.33 -9.13 -5.18
CA GLN A 17 -3.48 -9.68 -3.84
C GLN A 17 -4.42 -8.84 -2.99
N LEU A 18 -4.35 -7.51 -3.11
CA LEU A 18 -5.25 -6.65 -2.37
C LEU A 18 -6.70 -6.84 -2.83
N ALA A 19 -6.90 -7.02 -4.13
CA ALA A 19 -8.23 -7.25 -4.64
C ALA A 19 -8.85 -8.53 -4.06
N LYS A 20 -8.03 -9.56 -3.84
CA LYS A 20 -8.53 -10.80 -3.27
C LYS A 20 -9.07 -10.62 -1.86
N LEU A 21 -8.65 -9.59 -1.17
CA LEU A 21 -9.15 -9.30 0.17
C LEU A 21 -10.49 -8.58 0.13
N CYS A 22 -10.86 -8.07 -1.02
CA CYS A 22 -12.05 -7.23 -1.15
C CYS A 22 -13.23 -8.00 -1.69
N PRO A 23 -14.46 -7.57 -1.40
CA PRO A 23 -15.65 -8.25 -1.92
C PRO A 23 -15.64 -8.22 -3.45
N ASN A 24 -15.94 -9.37 -4.04
CA ASN A 24 -16.01 -9.51 -5.50
C ASN A 24 -14.71 -9.09 -6.20
N ASN A 25 -13.59 -9.16 -5.48
CA ASN A 25 -12.27 -8.80 -5.98
C ASN A 25 -12.21 -7.36 -6.49
N LYS A 26 -12.96 -6.47 -5.86
CA LYS A 26 -12.97 -5.07 -6.26
C LYS A 26 -12.03 -4.27 -5.39
N ILE A 27 -10.86 -3.97 -5.92
CA ILE A 27 -9.83 -3.28 -5.16
C ILE A 27 -10.25 -1.90 -4.66
N ASN A 28 -11.19 -1.27 -5.33
CA ASN A 28 -11.68 0.03 -4.87
C ASN A 28 -12.51 -0.07 -3.59
N GLU A 29 -12.78 -1.29 -3.12
CA GLU A 29 -13.48 -1.49 -1.85
C GLU A 29 -12.49 -1.66 -0.69
N ILE A 30 -11.18 -1.49 -0.94
CA ILE A 30 -10.18 -1.71 0.10
C ILE A 30 -10.39 -0.80 1.31
N GLY A 31 -10.92 0.39 1.08
CA GLY A 31 -11.19 1.31 2.18
C GLY A 31 -12.15 0.77 3.20
N LYS A 32 -13.06 -0.10 2.76
CA LYS A 32 -14.03 -0.69 3.70
C LYS A 32 -13.37 -1.63 4.68
N LEU A 33 -12.34 -2.34 4.23
CA LEU A 33 -11.60 -3.22 5.11
C LEU A 33 -10.86 -2.43 6.17
N LEU A 34 -10.31 -1.30 5.77
CA LEU A 34 -9.48 -0.51 6.66
C LEU A 34 -10.28 0.41 7.57
N SER A 35 -11.59 0.50 7.35
CA SER A 35 -12.43 1.28 8.25
C SER A 35 -13.38 0.43 9.07
N ASN A 36 -13.09 -0.86 9.21
CA ASN A 36 -13.89 -1.74 10.03
C ASN A 36 -13.86 -1.24 11.48
N PRO A 37 -15.05 -1.08 12.13
CA PRO A 37 -15.07 -0.58 13.50
C PRO A 37 -14.51 -1.55 14.54
N ASP A 38 -14.39 -2.84 14.19
CA ASP A 38 -13.78 -3.80 15.07
C ASP A 38 -12.26 -3.64 14.94
N PHE A 39 -11.63 -3.17 16.00
CA PHE A 39 -10.20 -2.85 15.97
C PHE A 39 -9.34 -4.07 15.59
N ILE A 40 -9.69 -5.25 16.07
CA ILE A 40 -8.91 -6.44 15.76
C ILE A 40 -9.00 -6.76 14.28
N LYS A 41 -10.19 -6.70 13.71
CA LYS A 41 -10.36 -6.96 12.29
C LYS A 41 -9.71 -5.89 11.42
N GLN A 42 -9.83 -4.65 11.87
CA GLN A 42 -9.22 -3.54 11.15
C GLN A 42 -7.70 -3.69 11.09
N THR A 43 -7.06 -4.01 12.22
CA THR A 43 -5.62 -4.15 12.25
C THR A 43 -5.15 -5.42 11.56
N ASP A 44 -5.94 -6.49 11.58
CA ASP A 44 -5.61 -7.67 10.80
C ASP A 44 -5.57 -7.35 9.31
N SER A 45 -6.56 -6.59 8.84
CA SER A 45 -6.60 -6.19 7.45
C SER A 45 -5.43 -5.26 7.11
N LEU A 46 -5.12 -4.36 8.03
CA LEU A 46 -4.03 -3.43 7.83
C LEU A 46 -2.68 -4.16 7.70
N PHE A 47 -2.48 -5.16 8.56
CA PHE A 47 -1.26 -5.96 8.45
C PHE A 47 -1.19 -6.66 7.10
N GLN A 48 -2.31 -7.21 6.62
CA GLN A 48 -2.31 -7.88 5.33
C GLN A 48 -1.95 -6.92 4.20
N VAL A 49 -2.46 -5.71 4.26
CA VAL A 49 -2.13 -4.69 3.26
C VAL A 49 -0.63 -4.37 3.28
N PHE A 50 -0.09 -4.15 4.47
CA PHE A 50 1.34 -3.85 4.60
C PHE A 50 2.18 -5.01 4.10
N ASP A 51 1.83 -6.25 4.48
CA ASP A 51 2.60 -7.42 4.09
C ASP A 51 2.61 -7.59 2.58
N ILE A 52 1.47 -7.43 1.95
CA ILE A 52 1.36 -7.55 0.50
C ILE A 52 2.20 -6.48 -0.20
N MET A 53 2.10 -5.24 0.25
CA MET A 53 2.82 -4.16 -0.40
C MET A 53 4.32 -4.24 -0.16
N HIS A 54 4.72 -4.76 0.99
CA HIS A 54 6.15 -4.96 1.26
C HIS A 54 6.69 -6.08 0.39
N ARG A 55 5.96 -7.17 0.25
CA ARG A 55 6.39 -8.26 -0.64
C ARG A 55 6.50 -7.77 -2.08
N ALA A 56 5.57 -6.91 -2.48
CA ALA A 56 5.61 -6.34 -3.82
C ALA A 56 6.87 -5.52 -4.03
N TYR A 57 7.24 -4.73 -3.03
CA TYR A 57 8.45 -3.94 -3.10
C TYR A 57 9.67 -4.85 -3.25
N GLU A 58 9.73 -5.90 -2.44
CA GLU A 58 10.89 -6.78 -2.46
C GLU A 58 11.01 -7.56 -3.75
N MET A 59 9.88 -8.00 -4.31
CA MET A 59 9.90 -8.68 -5.59
C MET A 59 10.46 -7.74 -6.67
N ARG A 60 10.01 -6.50 -6.68
CA ARG A 60 10.47 -5.54 -7.66
C ARG A 60 11.94 -5.21 -7.48
N ALA A 61 12.36 -5.01 -6.23
CA ALA A 61 13.75 -4.70 -5.95
C ALA A 61 14.67 -5.83 -6.37
N LYS A 62 14.23 -7.07 -6.19
CA LYS A 62 15.03 -8.22 -6.57
C LYS A 62 15.16 -8.31 -8.07
N PHE A 63 14.11 -7.98 -8.82
CA PHE A 63 14.20 -8.00 -10.27
C PHE A 63 15.06 -6.86 -10.78
N ASP A 64 14.98 -5.70 -10.15
CA ASP A 64 15.72 -4.54 -10.61
C ASP A 64 17.22 -4.65 -10.35
N ASP A 65 17.61 -5.26 -9.23
CA ASP A 65 19.02 -5.34 -8.86
C ASP A 65 19.27 -6.61 -8.04
N PRO A 66 19.27 -7.78 -8.69
CA PRO A 66 19.38 -9.03 -7.94
C PRO A 66 20.70 -9.19 -7.19
N ASP A 67 21.75 -8.55 -7.68
CA ASP A 67 23.07 -8.73 -7.05
C ASP A 67 23.19 -7.99 -5.72
N ASN A 68 22.46 -6.91 -5.57
CA ASN A 68 22.52 -6.12 -4.34
C ASN A 68 21.26 -6.20 -3.49
N PHE A 69 20.33 -7.07 -3.88
CA PHE A 69 19.09 -7.18 -3.15
C PHE A 69 19.30 -7.83 -1.79
N GLU A 70 18.81 -7.20 -0.73
CA GLU A 70 18.84 -7.75 0.60
C GLU A 70 17.44 -7.67 1.17
N PRO A 71 16.83 -8.81 1.50
CA PRO A 71 15.46 -8.79 2.02
C PRO A 71 15.40 -8.16 3.40
N VAL A 72 14.30 -7.46 3.65
CA VAL A 72 14.03 -6.88 4.94
C VAL A 72 12.80 -7.58 5.50
N GLU A 73 12.95 -8.21 6.64
CA GLU A 73 11.87 -8.97 7.22
C GLU A 73 10.73 -8.09 7.72
N PHE A 74 9.50 -8.52 7.48
CA PHE A 74 8.34 -7.89 8.08
C PHE A 74 7.36 -9.00 8.46
N SER A 75 7.04 -9.12 9.73
CA SER A 75 6.20 -10.21 10.24
C SER A 75 5.04 -9.64 11.04
N LYS A 76 4.06 -10.49 11.31
CA LYS A 76 2.93 -10.11 12.14
C LYS A 76 3.40 -9.70 13.53
N GLU A 77 4.42 -10.38 14.02
CA GLU A 77 4.95 -10.07 15.34
C GLU A 77 5.56 -8.67 15.36
N MET A 78 6.30 -8.31 14.31
CA MET A 78 6.86 -6.98 14.21
C MET A 78 5.74 -5.93 14.13
N PHE A 79 4.69 -6.25 13.37
CA PHE A 79 3.55 -5.36 13.26
C PHE A 79 2.91 -5.11 14.62
N GLU A 80 2.78 -6.16 15.41
CA GLU A 80 2.16 -6.03 16.73
C GLU A 80 3.05 -5.29 17.73
N CYS A 81 4.33 -5.14 17.42
CA CYS A 81 5.24 -4.38 18.26
C CYS A 81 5.29 -2.90 17.91
N LEU A 82 4.56 -2.47 16.87
CA LEU A 82 4.56 -1.06 16.50
C LEU A 82 3.86 -0.22 17.57
N THR A 83 4.41 0.94 17.86
CA THR A 83 3.68 1.90 18.67
C THR A 83 2.64 2.60 17.82
N ASP A 84 1.73 3.33 18.43
CA ASP A 84 0.70 4.04 17.69
C ASP A 84 1.31 5.03 16.70
N THR A 85 2.38 5.71 17.10
CA THR A 85 3.05 6.65 16.23
C THR A 85 3.68 5.95 15.03
N GLU A 86 4.33 4.82 15.29
CA GLU A 86 4.95 4.05 14.22
C GLU A 86 3.90 3.48 13.26
N LEU A 87 2.76 3.05 13.79
CA LEU A 87 1.69 2.55 12.95
C LEU A 87 1.17 3.64 12.04
N GLU A 88 1.03 4.84 12.55
CA GLU A 88 0.57 5.97 11.76
C GLU A 88 1.58 6.29 10.66
N GLU A 89 2.86 6.30 10.99
CA GLU A 89 3.90 6.55 10.01
C GLU A 89 3.89 5.52 8.90
N MET A 90 3.77 4.25 9.27
CA MET A 90 3.79 3.17 8.30
C MET A 90 2.55 3.24 7.40
N THR A 91 1.41 3.58 7.98
CA THR A 91 0.18 3.75 7.22
C THR A 91 0.34 4.86 6.18
N ASN A 92 0.94 5.97 6.58
CA ASN A 92 1.16 7.08 5.67
C ASN A 92 2.10 6.68 4.52
N LEU A 93 3.14 5.93 4.83
CA LEU A 93 4.07 5.48 3.81
C LEU A 93 3.40 4.55 2.80
N ALA A 94 2.58 3.63 3.29
CA ALA A 94 1.89 2.69 2.42
C ALA A 94 0.88 3.40 1.52
N PHE A 95 0.12 4.34 2.07
CA PHE A 95 -0.88 5.05 1.28
C PHE A 95 -0.27 6.08 0.34
N GLU A 96 0.90 6.57 0.66
CA GLU A 96 1.62 7.43 -0.25
C GLU A 96 1.92 6.67 -1.53
N ASN A 97 2.30 5.40 -1.39
CA ASN A 97 2.55 4.56 -2.54
C ASN A 97 1.27 4.29 -3.33
N PHE A 98 0.14 4.17 -2.66
CA PHE A 98 -1.13 4.02 -3.33
C PHE A 98 -1.35 5.19 -4.27
N GLU A 99 -1.17 6.39 -3.77
CA GLU A 99 -1.44 7.56 -4.55
C GLU A 99 -0.43 7.79 -5.66
N LYS A 100 0.83 7.55 -5.36
CA LYS A 100 1.84 7.84 -6.34
C LYS A 100 1.98 6.83 -7.45
N ASP A 101 1.88 5.57 -7.10
CA ASP A 101 2.18 4.54 -8.07
C ASP A 101 1.00 3.91 -8.77
N GLY A 102 -0.03 3.59 -8.04
CA GLY A 102 -1.11 2.86 -8.63
C GLY A 102 -2.23 3.73 -9.03
N ARG A 103 -2.79 4.37 -8.03
CA ARG A 103 -3.95 5.12 -8.25
C ARG A 103 -3.77 6.27 -9.17
N THR A 104 -2.59 6.82 -9.17
CA THR A 104 -2.32 7.99 -9.95
C THR A 104 -2.59 7.82 -11.41
N GLU A 105 -2.28 6.69 -11.95
CA GLU A 105 -2.52 6.49 -13.34
C GLU A 105 -3.96 6.46 -13.71
N ILE A 106 -4.76 5.84 -12.91
CA ILE A 106 -6.18 5.78 -13.15
C ILE A 106 -6.78 7.12 -12.94
N GLU A 107 -6.36 7.79 -11.91
CA GLU A 107 -6.87 9.08 -11.63
C GLU A 107 -6.51 10.06 -12.68
N THR A 108 -5.36 9.92 -13.23
CA THR A 108 -4.92 10.81 -14.25
C THR A 108 -5.87 10.84 -15.40
N GLN A 109 -6.46 9.76 -15.72
CA GLN A 109 -7.39 9.78 -16.75
C GLN A 109 -8.62 10.47 -16.40
N LYS A 110 -9.03 10.47 -15.17
CA LYS A 110 -10.15 11.21 -14.77
C LYS A 110 -9.76 12.58 -14.56
N LYS A 111 -8.62 12.82 -14.02
CA LYS A 111 -8.23 14.11 -13.69
C LYS A 111 -7.80 14.91 -14.82
N LYS A 112 -7.27 14.34 -15.77
CA LYS A 112 -6.90 15.09 -16.86
C LYS A 112 -8.10 15.65 -17.35
N GLU A 113 -9.14 15.15 -16.90
CA GLU A 113 -10.33 15.70 -17.21
C GLU A 113 -10.73 16.58 -16.17
N GLU A 114 -10.23 16.55 -15.05
CA GLU A 114 -10.66 17.45 -14.08
C GLU A 114 -9.60 18.33 -13.68
N VAL A 115 -8.52 17.93 -13.63
CA VAL A 115 -7.49 18.77 -13.22
C VAL A 115 -7.06 19.56 -14.28
N SER A 116 -7.11 19.03 -14.99
CA SER A 116 -6.69 19.75 -15.91
C SER A 116 -7.73 20.58 -16.10
N LYS A 117 -8.09 20.54 -15.42
CA LYS A 117 -8.55 21.04 -15.04
C LYS A 117 -8.42 21.57 -14.10
N GLU A 118 -7.83 21.48 -13.80
CA GLU A 118 -7.49 21.52 -13.20
C GLU A 118 -7.08 21.90 -13.19
N THR A 119 -6.83 22.15 -13.51
CA THR A 119 -6.28 22.00 -13.77
C THR A 119 -6.48 22.20 -13.98
N ASN A 120 -6.52 22.61 -14.22
CA ASN A 120 -6.51 22.36 -14.64
C ASN A 120 -6.74 22.42 -14.35
N GLU A 121 -6.71 22.65 -14.07
CA GLU A 121 -6.62 22.29 -14.00
C GLU A 121 -6.61 22.16 -13.72
N SER A 122 -6.49 22.76 -13.63
CA SER A 122 -6.25 22.28 -13.70
C SER A 122 -6.22 22.24 -13.54
N ILE A 123 -6.06 22.75 -13.54
CA ILE A 123 -5.84 22.26 -13.71
C ILE A 123 -5.80 22.20 -13.65
#